data_5b59903e44a9d08d42a809ce4c9a1332
#
_entry.id   5b59903e44a9d08d42a809ce4c9a1332
#
_cell.length_a   1.000
_cell.length_b   1.000
_cell.length_c   1.000
_cell.angle_alpha   90.00
_cell.angle_beta   90.00
_cell.angle_gamma   90.00
#
_symmetry.space_group_name_H-M   'P 1'
#
loop_
_entity.id
_entity.type
_entity.pdbx_description
1 polymer ?
#
loop_
_entity_poly.entity_id
_entity_poly.type
_entity_poly.pdbx_seq_one_letter_code
_entity_poly.pdbx_strand_id
1 'polypeptide(L)'
;MIIKQNKLNKSRQLQRKRRHFRVRNKVNGTAERPRLVVFRSLKHIEGQLVNDDEGQTIVGLSTLTADMKDFVAEGSHKRVEQAFEAGKLLAAAAISKGIEAVVF
;
A
#
# COMPACT_ATOMS: atom_id res chain seq x y z
N MET A 1 -3.93 13.85 -35.83
CA MET A 1 -3.37 13.17 -34.72
C MET A 1 -3.53 13.80 -33.35
N ILE A 2 -3.99 15.05 -33.32
CA ILE A 2 -4.33 15.75 -32.07
C ILE A 2 -5.40 14.98 -31.28
N ILE A 3 -6.35 14.34 -31.96
CA ILE A 3 -7.43 13.57 -31.33
C ILE A 3 -6.90 12.38 -30.55
N LYS A 4 -5.89 11.67 -31.06
CA LYS A 4 -5.29 10.53 -30.35
C LYS A 4 -4.55 10.98 -29.08
N GLN A 5 -3.81 12.07 -29.14
CA GLN A 5 -3.14 12.62 -27.98
C GLN A 5 -4.14 13.08 -26.90
N ASN A 6 -5.24 13.72 -27.33
CA ASN A 6 -6.27 14.13 -26.38
C ASN A 6 -6.91 12.93 -25.69
N LYS A 7 -7.15 11.83 -26.42
CA LYS A 7 -7.65 10.60 -25.82
C LYS A 7 -6.67 10.01 -24.81
N LEU A 8 -5.39 9.95 -25.15
CA LEU A 8 -4.34 9.45 -24.25
C LEU A 8 -4.21 10.33 -23.01
N ASN A 9 -4.26 11.65 -23.18
CA ASN A 9 -4.17 12.58 -22.04
C ASN A 9 -5.38 12.51 -21.13
N LYS A 10 -6.54 12.13 -21.65
CA LYS A 10 -7.77 11.94 -20.89
C LYS A 10 -7.92 10.54 -20.30
N SER A 11 -7.06 9.59 -20.68
CA SER A 11 -7.11 8.24 -20.14
C SER A 11 -6.87 8.27 -18.62
N ARG A 12 -7.76 7.61 -17.88
CA ARG A 12 -7.63 7.50 -16.43
C ARG A 12 -6.37 6.74 -16.03
N GLN A 13 -6.04 5.71 -16.80
CA GLN A 13 -4.83 4.91 -16.56
C GLN A 13 -3.56 5.73 -16.74
N LEU A 14 -3.50 6.56 -17.81
CA LEU A 14 -2.35 7.40 -18.07
C LEU A 14 -2.20 8.50 -17.01
N GLN A 15 -3.31 9.13 -16.62
CA GLN A 15 -3.32 10.13 -15.55
C GLN A 15 -2.87 9.53 -14.22
N ARG A 16 -3.32 8.32 -13.91
CA ARG A 16 -2.92 7.60 -12.71
C ARG A 16 -1.42 7.32 -12.71
N LYS A 17 -0.87 6.88 -13.84
CA LYS A 17 0.56 6.63 -13.99
C LYS A 17 1.38 7.91 -13.80
N ARG A 18 0.92 9.02 -14.34
CA ARG A 18 1.58 10.33 -14.17
C ARG A 18 1.60 10.77 -12.73
N ARG A 19 0.47 10.65 -12.02
CA ARG A 19 0.40 10.97 -10.59
C ARG A 19 1.33 10.07 -9.79
N HIS A 20 1.31 8.79 -10.07
CA HIS A 20 2.16 7.80 -9.41
C HIS A 20 3.64 8.12 -9.60
N PHE A 21 4.03 8.40 -10.83
CA PHE A 21 5.41 8.78 -11.16
C PHE A 21 5.83 10.05 -10.41
N ARG A 22 4.96 11.03 -10.34
CA ARG A 22 5.23 12.30 -9.65
C ARG A 22 5.47 12.08 -8.16
N VAL A 23 4.64 11.25 -7.54
CA VAL A 23 4.79 10.90 -6.12
C VAL A 23 6.07 10.10 -5.91
N ARG A 24 6.37 9.13 -6.77
CA ARG A 24 7.55 8.28 -6.65
C ARG A 24 8.86 9.04 -6.78
N ASN A 25 8.88 10.17 -7.47
CA ASN A 25 10.07 11.03 -7.52
C ASN A 25 10.36 11.71 -6.18
N LYS A 26 9.38 11.84 -5.31
CA LYS A 26 9.51 12.52 -4.01
C LYS A 26 9.59 11.56 -2.83
N VAL A 27 9.09 10.34 -2.99
CA VAL A 27 8.97 9.37 -1.92
C VAL A 27 9.96 8.24 -2.13
N ASN A 28 10.86 8.07 -1.19
CA ASN A 28 11.84 7.00 -1.18
C ASN A 28 11.91 6.38 0.21
N GLY A 29 11.75 5.06 0.29
CA GLY A 29 11.81 4.34 1.55
C GLY A 29 13.23 4.03 1.97
N THR A 30 13.52 4.20 3.24
CA THR A 30 14.81 3.84 3.85
C THR A 30 14.58 2.83 4.96
N ALA A 31 15.67 2.30 5.54
CA ALA A 31 15.56 1.37 6.67
C ALA A 31 14.90 2.04 7.89
N GLU A 32 15.18 3.32 8.13
CA GLU A 32 14.63 4.08 9.26
C GLU A 32 13.21 4.53 9.00
N ARG A 33 12.90 4.85 7.76
CA ARG A 33 11.60 5.38 7.35
C ARG A 33 11.16 4.68 6.06
N PRO A 34 10.70 3.43 6.17
CA PRO A 34 10.30 2.65 5.00
C PRO A 34 9.09 3.26 4.27
N ARG A 35 8.97 2.93 3.00
CA ARG A 35 7.83 3.34 2.20
C ARG A 35 6.69 2.35 2.40
N LEU A 36 5.52 2.86 2.78
CA LEU A 36 4.30 2.07 2.87
C LEU A 36 3.67 1.95 1.48
N VAL A 37 3.53 0.73 1.01
CA VAL A 37 2.86 0.41 -0.24
C VAL A 37 1.54 -0.27 0.08
N VAL A 38 0.45 0.23 -0.47
CA VAL A 38 -0.88 -0.36 -0.28
C VAL A 38 -1.39 -0.88 -1.62
N PHE A 39 -1.77 -2.14 -1.63
CA PHE A 39 -2.35 -2.83 -2.78
C PHE A 39 -3.78 -3.20 -2.46
N ARG A 40 -4.71 -2.70 -3.24
CA ARG A 40 -6.12 -2.97 -3.02
C ARG A 40 -6.72 -3.68 -4.23
N SER A 41 -7.20 -4.89 -4.01
CA SER A 41 -7.95 -5.65 -5.01
C SER A 41 -9.44 -5.61 -4.69
N LEU A 42 -10.26 -6.32 -5.48
CA LEU A 42 -11.70 -6.34 -5.28
C LEU A 42 -12.13 -6.92 -3.93
N LYS A 43 -11.38 -7.89 -3.41
CA LYS A 43 -11.74 -8.61 -2.17
C LYS A 43 -10.74 -8.44 -1.04
N HIS A 44 -9.51 -8.02 -1.34
CA HIS A 44 -8.41 -8.04 -0.38
C HIS A 44 -7.62 -6.75 -0.41
N ILE A 45 -6.93 -6.48 0.68
CA ILE A 45 -5.99 -5.37 0.79
C ILE A 45 -4.67 -5.92 1.32
N GLU A 46 -3.57 -5.37 0.81
CA GLU A 46 -2.23 -5.74 1.21
C GLU A 46 -1.43 -4.49 1.50
N GLY A 47 -0.62 -4.53 2.56
CA GLY A 47 0.32 -3.48 2.90
C GLY A 47 1.73 -4.02 2.99
N GLN A 48 2.70 -3.26 2.50
CA GLN A 48 4.12 -3.61 2.59
C GLN A 48 4.93 -2.40 3.00
N LEU A 49 5.96 -2.65 3.81
CA LEU A 49 6.97 -1.65 4.13
C LEU A 49 8.23 -1.99 3.36
N VAL A 50 8.65 -1.08 2.51
CA VAL A 50 9.74 -1.31 1.56
C VAL A 50 10.91 -0.39 1.85
N ASN A 51 12.11 -0.97 1.89
CA ASN A 51 13.37 -0.23 1.90
C ASN A 51 13.87 -0.13 0.45
N ASP A 52 13.69 1.03 -0.16
CA ASP A 52 14.06 1.25 -1.56
C ASP A 52 15.58 1.29 -1.76
N ASP A 53 16.35 1.66 -0.73
CA ASP A 53 17.81 1.72 -0.82
C ASP A 53 18.42 0.32 -1.02
N GLU A 54 17.81 -0.69 -0.42
CA GLU A 54 18.27 -2.08 -0.52
C GLU A 54 17.39 -2.93 -1.44
N GLY A 55 16.27 -2.38 -1.91
CA GLY A 55 15.33 -3.11 -2.74
C GLY A 55 14.65 -4.26 -1.99
N GLN A 56 14.42 -4.11 -0.68
CA GLN A 56 13.85 -5.15 0.17
C GLN A 56 12.50 -4.76 0.74
N THR A 57 11.59 -5.73 0.81
CA THR A 57 10.37 -5.62 1.60
C THR A 57 10.68 -6.06 3.03
N ILE A 58 10.53 -5.14 3.97
CA ILE A 58 10.84 -5.38 5.39
C ILE A 58 9.72 -6.17 6.06
N VAL A 59 8.49 -5.70 5.88
CA VAL A 59 7.28 -6.31 6.46
C VAL A 59 6.18 -6.28 5.41
N GLY A 60 5.44 -7.35 5.32
CA GLY A 60 4.25 -7.42 4.47
C GLY A 60 3.10 -8.07 5.21
N LEU A 61 1.89 -7.59 4.97
CA LEU A 61 0.68 -8.19 5.52
C LEU A 61 -0.46 -8.03 4.52
N SER A 62 -1.26 -9.08 4.39
CA SER A 62 -2.43 -9.11 3.52
C SER A 62 -3.63 -9.64 4.31
N THR A 63 -4.82 -9.30 3.88
CA THR A 63 -6.04 -9.91 4.43
C THR A 63 -6.10 -11.42 4.15
N LEU A 64 -5.20 -11.92 3.29
CA LEU A 64 -5.05 -13.36 3.02
C LEU A 64 -4.05 -14.05 3.94
N THR A 65 -3.32 -13.32 4.78
CA THR A 65 -2.33 -13.94 5.67
C THR A 65 -3.00 -14.72 6.80
N ALA A 66 -2.25 -15.65 7.39
CA ALA A 66 -2.74 -16.49 8.47
C ALA A 66 -3.20 -15.67 9.68
N ASP A 67 -2.56 -14.51 9.93
CA ASP A 67 -2.92 -13.63 11.05
C ASP A 67 -4.32 -13.04 10.90
N MET A 68 -4.84 -12.96 9.68
CA MET A 68 -6.18 -12.45 9.37
C MET A 68 -7.22 -13.55 9.19
N LYS A 69 -6.81 -14.81 9.23
CA LYS A 69 -7.68 -15.96 8.90
C LYS A 69 -8.90 -16.05 9.82
N ASP A 70 -8.72 -15.79 11.11
CA ASP A 70 -9.77 -15.91 12.10
C ASP A 70 -10.54 -14.60 12.32
N PHE A 71 -10.17 -13.55 11.63
CA PHE A 71 -10.84 -12.27 11.76
C PHE A 71 -12.20 -12.31 11.04
N VAL A 72 -13.25 -11.98 11.79
CA VAL A 72 -14.60 -11.87 11.25
C VAL A 72 -15.10 -10.45 11.46
N ALA A 73 -15.42 -9.78 10.36
CA ALA A 73 -15.99 -8.43 10.40
C ALA A 73 -17.49 -8.52 10.72
N GLU A 74 -17.92 -7.85 11.77
CA GLU A 74 -19.29 -7.89 12.26
C GLU A 74 -20.16 -6.72 11.77
N GLY A 75 -19.52 -5.63 11.35
CA GLY A 75 -20.23 -4.42 10.94
C GLY A 75 -20.71 -4.44 9.50
N SER A 76 -21.39 -3.37 9.09
CA SER A 76 -21.86 -3.18 7.72
C SER A 76 -20.75 -2.86 6.72
N HIS A 77 -19.60 -2.41 7.22
CA HIS A 77 -18.44 -2.05 6.40
C HIS A 77 -17.31 -3.07 6.56
N LYS A 78 -17.57 -4.30 6.16
CA LYS A 78 -16.67 -5.44 6.38
C LYS A 78 -15.27 -5.23 5.80
N ARG A 79 -15.16 -4.64 4.61
CA ARG A 79 -13.87 -4.40 3.97
C ARG A 79 -13.04 -3.35 4.70
N VAL A 80 -13.70 -2.30 5.19
CA VAL A 80 -13.05 -1.26 5.99
C VAL A 80 -12.53 -1.82 7.31
N GLU A 81 -13.32 -2.67 7.95
CA GLU A 81 -12.93 -3.33 9.20
C GLU A 81 -11.74 -4.28 8.99
N GLN A 82 -11.75 -5.04 7.90
CA GLN A 82 -10.63 -5.90 7.54
C GLN A 82 -9.35 -5.09 7.29
N ALA A 83 -9.47 -3.99 6.55
CA ALA A 83 -8.33 -3.11 6.27
C ALA A 83 -7.76 -2.50 7.54
N PHE A 84 -8.64 -2.10 8.46
CA PHE A 84 -8.25 -1.53 9.75
C PHE A 84 -7.48 -2.55 10.59
N GLU A 85 -7.96 -3.79 10.67
CA GLU A 85 -7.31 -4.86 11.40
C GLU A 85 -5.97 -5.23 10.77
N ALA A 86 -5.92 -5.33 9.45
CA ALA A 86 -4.67 -5.58 8.73
C ALA A 86 -3.64 -4.47 9.00
N GLY A 87 -4.08 -3.22 9.04
CA GLY A 87 -3.22 -2.09 9.38
C GLY A 87 -2.67 -2.16 10.79
N LYS A 88 -3.49 -2.58 11.75
CA LYS A 88 -3.03 -2.79 13.13
C LYS A 88 -1.95 -3.87 13.21
N LEU A 89 -2.15 -4.98 12.53
CA LEU A 89 -1.19 -6.09 12.53
C LEU A 89 0.11 -5.68 11.84
N LEU A 90 0.01 -4.95 10.74
CA LEU A 90 1.18 -4.42 10.04
C LEU A 90 1.97 -3.46 10.93
N ALA A 91 1.28 -2.56 11.63
CA ALA A 91 1.91 -1.61 12.56
C ALA A 91 2.58 -2.33 13.71
N ALA A 92 1.94 -3.34 14.28
CA ALA A 92 2.52 -4.14 15.35
C ALA A 92 3.80 -4.86 14.91
N ALA A 93 3.79 -5.44 13.71
CA ALA A 93 4.95 -6.09 13.12
C ALA A 93 6.09 -5.08 12.86
N ALA A 94 5.76 -3.89 12.39
CA ALA A 94 6.73 -2.81 12.17
C ALA A 94 7.38 -2.36 13.49
N ILE A 95 6.58 -2.16 14.52
CA ILE A 95 7.07 -1.74 15.84
C ILE A 95 8.00 -2.82 16.42
N SER A 96 7.68 -4.08 16.25
CA SER A 96 8.53 -5.18 16.71
C SER A 96 9.90 -5.20 16.03
N LYS A 97 10.01 -4.61 14.84
CA LYS A 97 11.27 -4.45 14.10
C LYS A 97 11.95 -3.10 14.33
N GLY A 98 11.41 -2.28 15.23
CA GLY A 98 11.98 -0.99 15.58
C GLY A 98 11.64 0.15 14.61
N ILE A 99 10.64 -0.02 13.77
CA ILE A 99 10.20 1.02 12.82
C ILE A 99 9.20 1.93 13.51
N GLU A 100 9.51 3.23 13.59
CA GLU A 100 8.65 4.22 14.25
C GLU A 100 7.93 5.14 13.27
N ALA A 101 8.44 5.28 12.06
CA ALA A 101 7.89 6.19 11.06
C ALA A 101 7.97 5.57 9.67
N VAL A 102 7.01 5.92 8.82
CA VAL A 102 6.96 5.47 7.43
C VAL A 102 6.66 6.68 6.52
N VAL A 103 7.02 6.57 5.24
CA VAL A 103 6.60 7.51 4.22
C VAL A 103 5.50 6.88 3.37
N PHE A 104 4.56 7.71 2.95
CA PHE A 104 3.37 7.22 2.24
C PHE A 104 3.18 7.92 0.91
#